data_6d00de1513c3e6f0995284aec1c1cce3
#
_entry.id   6d00de1513c3e6f0995284aec1c1cce3
#
_cell.length_a   1.000
_cell.length_b   1.000
_cell.length_c   1.000
_cell.angle_alpha   90.00
_cell.angle_beta   90.00
_cell.angle_gamma   90.00
#
_symmetry.space_group_name_H-M   'P 1'
#
loop_
_entity.id
_entity.type
_entity.pdbx_description
1 polymer ?
#
loop_
_entity_poly.entity_id
_entity_poly.type
_entity_poly.pdbx_seq_one_letter_code
_entity_poly.pdbx_strand_id
1 'polypeptide(L)'
;MKLDFALILTVLSAFTGLVWLLDRLFFAKHRAMMVKDGEEVGEPALVDYSRSLFPVLFFVLVLRSFIAEPFRIPSESMMPNLLVGDFILVNKYDYGLRVPVINRKFIANGEPKRGDVAVFRFPGRGVGDPETGTDYIKRIVGLPGDTVEVTEDHVSINGEPVAYEADGVFVGTGSALDNSGTDVVTEHLPGRSHTILDLPGSPFMPGSWVVPEGQYFAMGDNRDHSADSRDWGFVPEENLVGRAMIIWLNCEGWACTDGFNYSRIGNTIN
;
A
#
# COMPACT_ATOMS: atom_id res chain seq x y z
N MET A 1 18.26 -9.57 3.87
CA MET A 1 17.99 -8.61 2.78
C MET A 1 16.73 -9.11 2.07
N LYS A 2 15.57 -8.49 2.32
CA LYS A 2 14.36 -8.84 1.56
C LYS A 2 14.61 -8.37 0.12
N LEU A 3 14.56 -9.29 -0.85
CA LEU A 3 14.68 -8.95 -2.28
C LEU A 3 13.49 -8.05 -2.63
N ASP A 4 13.78 -6.77 -2.82
CA ASP A 4 12.77 -5.80 -3.27
C ASP A 4 12.42 -6.10 -4.73
N PHE A 5 11.18 -6.51 -4.98
CA PHE A 5 10.71 -6.84 -6.32
C PHE A 5 10.83 -5.62 -7.27
N ALA A 6 10.68 -4.40 -6.78
CA ALA A 6 10.87 -3.18 -7.58
C ALA A 6 12.33 -3.05 -8.04
N LEU A 7 13.30 -3.41 -7.19
CA LEU A 7 14.71 -3.42 -7.56
C LEU A 7 14.99 -4.45 -8.65
N ILE A 8 14.49 -5.69 -8.49
CA ILE A 8 14.65 -6.75 -9.49
C ILE A 8 14.09 -6.30 -10.84
N LEU A 9 12.86 -5.80 -10.84
CA LEU A 9 12.18 -5.35 -12.05
C LEU A 9 12.93 -4.20 -12.73
N THR A 10 13.46 -3.25 -11.94
CA THR A 10 14.26 -2.13 -12.43
C THR A 10 15.56 -2.61 -13.08
N VAL A 11 16.29 -3.52 -12.41
CA VAL A 11 17.55 -4.07 -12.92
C VAL A 11 17.32 -4.86 -14.20
N LEU A 12 16.29 -5.74 -14.23
CA LEU A 12 15.97 -6.53 -15.42
C LEU A 12 15.53 -5.64 -16.60
N SER A 13 14.70 -4.62 -16.34
CA SER A 13 14.29 -3.66 -17.37
C SER A 13 15.48 -2.86 -17.92
N ALA A 14 16.35 -2.38 -17.03
CA ALA A 14 17.54 -1.64 -17.43
C ALA A 14 18.51 -2.51 -18.23
N PHE A 15 18.75 -3.75 -17.78
CA PHE A 15 19.63 -4.69 -18.47
C PHE A 15 19.12 -5.05 -19.88
N THR A 16 17.86 -5.49 -20.00
CA THR A 16 17.28 -5.88 -21.29
C THR A 16 17.16 -4.67 -22.24
N GLY A 17 16.79 -3.50 -21.71
CA GLY A 17 16.75 -2.26 -22.47
C GLY A 17 18.13 -1.84 -22.99
N LEU A 18 19.18 -1.96 -22.16
CA LEU A 18 20.54 -1.63 -22.53
C LEU A 18 21.07 -2.58 -23.63
N VAL A 19 20.88 -3.89 -23.46
CA VAL A 19 21.29 -4.89 -24.45
C VAL A 19 20.62 -4.61 -25.79
N TRP A 20 19.30 -4.42 -25.81
CA TRP A 20 18.54 -4.10 -27.02
C TRP A 20 19.01 -2.78 -27.65
N LEU A 21 19.23 -1.73 -26.85
CA LEU A 21 19.68 -0.42 -27.36
C LEU A 21 21.08 -0.49 -27.95
N LEU A 22 22.02 -1.14 -27.27
CA LEU A 22 23.39 -1.31 -27.78
C LEU A 22 23.42 -2.10 -29.08
N ASP A 23 22.64 -3.17 -29.16
CA ASP A 23 22.50 -3.93 -30.38
C ASP A 23 21.97 -3.06 -31.55
N ARG A 24 20.89 -2.33 -31.30
CA ARG A 24 20.25 -1.45 -32.30
C ARG A 24 21.19 -0.36 -32.82
N LEU A 25 22.03 0.19 -31.92
CA LEU A 25 22.94 1.29 -32.28
C LEU A 25 24.18 0.80 -33.04
N PHE A 26 24.76 -0.35 -32.67
CA PHE A 26 26.08 -0.75 -33.12
C PHE A 26 26.08 -1.99 -34.03
N PHE A 27 25.20 -2.97 -33.79
CA PHE A 27 25.29 -4.28 -34.46
C PHE A 27 24.16 -4.57 -35.43
N ALA A 28 22.93 -4.12 -35.18
CA ALA A 28 21.77 -4.44 -36.03
C ALA A 28 21.94 -4.02 -37.49
N LYS A 29 22.52 -2.83 -37.74
CA LYS A 29 22.78 -2.34 -39.11
C LYS A 29 23.80 -3.19 -39.85
N HIS A 30 24.85 -3.65 -39.14
CA HIS A 30 25.90 -4.48 -39.76
C HIS A 30 25.33 -5.86 -40.11
N ARG A 31 24.54 -6.49 -39.24
CA ARG A 31 23.85 -7.75 -39.55
C ARG A 31 22.89 -7.61 -40.75
N ALA A 32 22.15 -6.50 -40.81
CA ALA A 32 21.23 -6.25 -41.93
C ALA A 32 21.94 -6.10 -43.29
N MET A 33 23.19 -5.61 -43.30
CA MET A 33 24.01 -5.57 -44.50
C MET A 33 24.50 -6.98 -44.93
N MET A 34 24.98 -7.78 -43.97
CA MET A 34 25.41 -9.16 -44.22
C MET A 34 24.28 -10.04 -44.76
N VAL A 35 23.06 -9.90 -44.25
CA VAL A 35 21.88 -10.61 -44.77
C VAL A 35 21.57 -10.24 -46.23
N LYS A 36 21.76 -8.96 -46.62
CA LYS A 36 21.61 -8.53 -48.03
C LYS A 36 22.64 -9.14 -48.97
N ASP A 37 23.82 -9.47 -48.46
CA ASP A 37 24.91 -10.11 -49.22
C ASP A 37 24.73 -11.64 -49.30
N GLY A 38 23.61 -12.20 -48.81
CA GLY A 38 23.26 -13.62 -48.91
C GLY A 38 23.77 -14.48 -47.75
N GLU A 39 24.30 -13.88 -46.69
CA GLU A 39 24.71 -14.60 -45.49
C GLU A 39 23.54 -14.78 -44.51
N GLU A 40 23.35 -15.98 -43.98
CA GLU A 40 22.40 -16.26 -42.90
C GLU A 40 23.00 -15.84 -41.53
N VAL A 41 22.83 -14.58 -41.18
CA VAL A 41 23.28 -14.08 -39.87
C VAL A 41 22.07 -13.99 -38.93
N GLY A 42 21.94 -14.96 -38.04
CA GLY A 42 20.92 -14.97 -36.99
C GLY A 42 21.14 -13.89 -35.92
N GLU A 43 20.08 -13.41 -35.30
CA GLU A 43 20.16 -12.56 -34.10
C GLU A 43 20.73 -13.38 -32.93
N PRO A 44 21.67 -12.83 -32.14
CA PRO A 44 22.11 -13.50 -30.90
C PRO A 44 20.91 -13.70 -29.93
N ALA A 45 20.81 -14.88 -29.35
CA ALA A 45 19.68 -15.22 -28.45
C ALA A 45 19.47 -14.19 -27.33
N LEU A 46 20.56 -13.64 -26.76
CA LEU A 46 20.48 -12.59 -25.75
C LEU A 46 19.76 -11.33 -26.25
N VAL A 47 19.99 -10.94 -27.48
CA VAL A 47 19.36 -9.77 -28.09
C VAL A 47 17.88 -10.03 -28.36
N ASP A 48 17.56 -11.20 -28.90
CA ASP A 48 16.18 -11.61 -29.19
C ASP A 48 15.32 -11.67 -27.94
N TYR A 49 15.81 -12.32 -26.87
CA TYR A 49 15.14 -12.30 -25.56
C TYR A 49 15.02 -10.89 -24.97
N SER A 50 16.09 -10.09 -25.04
CA SER A 50 16.07 -8.72 -24.53
C SER A 50 15.06 -7.85 -25.25
N ARG A 51 14.96 -7.95 -26.57
CA ARG A 51 14.00 -7.24 -27.41
C ARG A 51 12.55 -7.61 -27.07
N SER A 52 12.31 -8.90 -26.82
CA SER A 52 10.98 -9.43 -26.52
C SER A 52 10.54 -9.10 -25.09
N LEU A 53 11.45 -9.18 -24.12
CA LEU A 53 11.15 -9.00 -22.70
C LEU A 53 11.10 -7.53 -22.28
N PHE A 54 11.98 -6.67 -22.81
CA PHE A 54 12.11 -5.28 -22.40
C PHE A 54 10.77 -4.51 -22.42
N PRO A 55 9.95 -4.54 -23.48
CA PRO A 55 8.69 -3.79 -23.51
C PRO A 55 7.74 -4.21 -22.39
N VAL A 56 7.67 -5.50 -22.09
CA VAL A 56 6.80 -6.06 -21.05
C VAL A 56 7.31 -5.66 -19.67
N LEU A 57 8.60 -5.87 -19.39
CA LEU A 57 9.23 -5.51 -18.13
C LEU A 57 9.13 -4.01 -17.87
N PHE A 58 9.37 -3.19 -18.87
CA PHE A 58 9.28 -1.74 -18.78
C PHE A 58 7.84 -1.27 -18.54
N PHE A 59 6.87 -1.84 -19.24
CA PHE A 59 5.46 -1.54 -19.03
C PHE A 59 5.01 -1.87 -17.59
N VAL A 60 5.37 -3.06 -17.09
CA VAL A 60 5.06 -3.48 -15.72
C VAL A 60 5.76 -2.58 -14.71
N LEU A 61 7.03 -2.20 -14.97
CA LEU A 61 7.78 -1.27 -14.12
C LEU A 61 7.07 0.09 -14.02
N VAL A 62 6.66 0.67 -15.15
CA VAL A 62 5.96 1.96 -15.20
C VAL A 62 4.62 1.88 -14.49
N LEU A 63 3.82 0.86 -14.79
CA LEU A 63 2.51 0.66 -14.18
C LEU A 63 2.62 0.56 -12.66
N ARG A 64 3.50 -0.34 -12.18
CA ARG A 64 3.68 -0.58 -10.75
C ARG A 64 4.32 0.61 -10.02
N SER A 65 5.25 1.33 -10.66
CA SER A 65 5.97 2.42 -10.02
C SER A 65 5.16 3.70 -9.91
N PHE A 66 4.27 3.97 -10.87
CA PHE A 66 3.64 5.28 -11.03
C PHE A 66 2.11 5.26 -11.03
N ILE A 67 1.49 4.13 -11.36
CA ILE A 67 0.04 4.06 -11.50
C ILE A 67 -0.56 3.31 -10.32
N ALA A 68 -0.35 2.00 -10.22
CA ALA A 68 -0.98 1.20 -9.19
C ALA A 68 -0.16 -0.04 -8.84
N GLU A 69 -0.17 -0.38 -7.56
CA GLU A 69 0.51 -1.56 -7.02
C GLU A 69 -0.47 -2.45 -6.26
N PRO A 70 -0.52 -3.77 -6.56
CA PRO A 70 -1.31 -4.70 -5.80
C PRO A 70 -0.64 -5.05 -4.46
N PHE A 71 -1.42 -5.04 -3.38
CA PHE A 71 -1.02 -5.49 -2.05
C PHE A 71 -1.99 -6.54 -1.54
N ARG A 72 -1.50 -7.50 -0.77
CA ARG A 72 -2.32 -8.46 -0.04
C ARG A 72 -2.38 -8.04 1.42
N ILE A 73 -3.58 -8.06 2.00
CA ILE A 73 -3.81 -7.75 3.41
C ILE A 73 -3.43 -8.97 4.26
N PRO A 74 -2.40 -8.86 5.11
CA PRO A 74 -1.93 -9.97 5.91
C PRO A 74 -2.48 -9.99 7.33
N SER A 75 -3.11 -8.89 7.80
CA SER A 75 -3.51 -8.70 9.19
C SER A 75 -4.92 -8.18 9.35
N GLU A 76 -5.44 -8.28 10.55
CA GLU A 76 -6.82 -7.94 10.91
C GLU A 76 -7.00 -6.45 11.29
N SER A 77 -5.92 -5.68 11.32
CA SER A 77 -5.92 -4.31 11.88
C SER A 77 -6.83 -3.31 11.17
N MET A 78 -7.31 -3.64 9.97
CA MET A 78 -8.21 -2.79 9.18
C MET A 78 -9.61 -3.39 9.03
N MET A 79 -9.96 -4.41 9.83
CA MET A 79 -11.34 -4.92 9.89
C MET A 79 -12.28 -3.84 10.47
N PRO A 80 -13.52 -3.78 10.02
CA PRO A 80 -14.21 -4.69 9.09
C PRO A 80 -14.00 -4.33 7.61
N ASN A 81 -13.37 -3.18 7.32
CA ASN A 81 -13.25 -2.66 5.96
C ASN A 81 -12.35 -3.51 5.07
N LEU A 82 -11.22 -3.99 5.61
CA LEU A 82 -10.31 -4.91 4.93
C LEU A 82 -10.15 -6.18 5.73
N LEU A 83 -10.31 -7.33 5.07
CA LEU A 83 -10.15 -8.65 5.66
C LEU A 83 -8.79 -9.25 5.28
N VAL A 84 -8.29 -10.15 6.11
CA VAL A 84 -7.12 -10.96 5.76
C VAL A 84 -7.40 -11.71 4.46
N GLY A 85 -6.47 -11.67 3.52
CA GLY A 85 -6.65 -12.27 2.19
C GLY A 85 -7.26 -11.36 1.13
N ASP A 86 -7.66 -10.12 1.48
CA ASP A 86 -8.00 -9.12 0.47
C ASP A 86 -6.75 -8.72 -0.33
N PHE A 87 -6.90 -8.66 -1.64
CA PHE A 87 -5.94 -8.04 -2.54
C PHE A 87 -6.47 -6.67 -2.94
N ILE A 88 -5.77 -5.65 -2.56
CA ILE A 88 -6.13 -4.26 -2.83
C ILE A 88 -5.27 -3.67 -3.94
N LEU A 89 -5.81 -2.69 -4.64
CA LEU A 89 -5.04 -1.88 -5.57
C LEU A 89 -4.76 -0.53 -4.92
N VAL A 90 -3.47 -0.19 -4.85
CA VAL A 90 -2.97 1.04 -4.25
C VAL A 90 -2.57 2.02 -5.33
N ASN A 91 -3.20 3.19 -5.34
CA ASN A 91 -2.89 4.30 -6.22
C ASN A 91 -1.61 5.00 -5.74
N LYS A 92 -0.61 5.02 -6.58
CA LYS A 92 0.70 5.59 -6.25
C LYS A 92 0.87 7.06 -6.64
N TYR A 93 0.02 7.57 -7.52
CA TYR A 93 0.14 8.96 -7.98
C TYR A 93 -0.61 9.97 -7.10
N ASP A 94 -1.59 9.53 -6.29
CA ASP A 94 -2.38 10.44 -5.45
C ASP A 94 -1.53 11.25 -4.47
N TYR A 95 -0.46 10.64 -3.91
CA TYR A 95 0.43 11.31 -2.96
C TYR A 95 1.75 11.78 -3.61
N GLY A 96 1.72 11.94 -4.95
CA GLY A 96 2.87 12.39 -5.74
C GLY A 96 3.72 11.25 -6.28
N LEU A 97 4.32 11.49 -7.46
CA LEU A 97 5.13 10.49 -8.13
C LEU A 97 6.51 10.40 -7.47
N ARG A 98 6.94 9.15 -7.22
CA ARG A 98 8.20 8.83 -6.56
C ARG A 98 9.10 8.00 -7.47
N VAL A 99 10.41 8.26 -7.41
CA VAL A 99 11.40 7.46 -8.15
C VAL A 99 11.41 6.04 -7.61
N PRO A 100 11.29 5.01 -8.48
CA PRO A 100 11.35 3.62 -8.06
C PRO A 100 12.61 3.34 -7.22
N VAL A 101 12.53 2.39 -6.28
CA VAL A 101 13.60 1.95 -5.39
C VAL A 101 13.98 2.98 -4.31
N ILE A 102 14.34 4.21 -4.69
CA ILE A 102 14.78 5.25 -3.75
C ILE A 102 13.64 6.03 -3.09
N ASN A 103 12.40 5.83 -3.55
CA ASN A 103 11.15 6.42 -3.03
C ASN A 103 11.17 7.96 -2.88
N ARG A 104 12.06 8.65 -3.59
CA ARG A 104 12.14 10.12 -3.55
C ARG A 104 11.05 10.75 -4.42
N LYS A 105 10.19 11.60 -3.82
CA LYS A 105 9.16 12.35 -4.54
C LYS A 105 9.82 13.32 -5.53
N PHE A 106 9.40 13.31 -6.80
CA PHE A 106 9.87 14.23 -7.84
C PHE A 106 8.75 15.03 -8.50
N ILE A 107 7.49 14.58 -8.36
CA ILE A 107 6.31 15.35 -8.75
C ILE A 107 5.34 15.33 -7.57
N ALA A 108 4.97 16.49 -7.06
CA ALA A 108 3.88 16.65 -6.11
C ALA A 108 2.55 16.65 -6.88
N ASN A 109 1.61 15.80 -6.48
CA ASN A 109 0.28 15.73 -7.12
C ASN A 109 -0.84 15.98 -6.11
N GLY A 110 -0.72 15.43 -4.90
CA GLY A 110 -1.68 15.60 -3.82
C GLY A 110 -1.07 15.18 -2.49
N GLU A 111 -1.87 15.34 -1.45
CA GLU A 111 -1.52 14.97 -0.07
C GLU A 111 -2.60 14.04 0.49
N PRO A 112 -2.27 13.19 1.47
CA PRO A 112 -3.25 12.41 2.20
C PRO A 112 -4.34 13.28 2.79
N LYS A 113 -5.56 12.81 2.67
CA LYS A 113 -6.73 13.43 3.30
C LYS A 113 -7.13 12.63 4.52
N ARG A 114 -7.76 13.30 5.49
CA ARG A 114 -8.33 12.61 6.63
C ARG A 114 -9.36 11.57 6.16
N GLY A 115 -9.27 10.38 6.74
CA GLY A 115 -10.07 9.23 6.35
C GLY A 115 -9.50 8.40 5.20
N ASP A 116 -8.44 8.83 4.49
CA ASP A 116 -7.79 7.99 3.48
C ASP A 116 -7.15 6.75 4.12
N VAL A 117 -7.37 5.60 3.50
CA VAL A 117 -6.64 4.37 3.85
C VAL A 117 -5.34 4.37 3.07
N ALA A 118 -4.23 4.56 3.78
CA ALA A 118 -2.90 4.71 3.20
C ALA A 118 -2.03 3.48 3.43
N VAL A 119 -1.30 3.10 2.40
CA VAL A 119 -0.17 2.17 2.50
C VAL A 119 1.10 2.98 2.66
N PHE A 120 1.94 2.60 3.61
CA PHE A 120 3.19 3.27 3.89
C PHE A 120 4.24 2.29 4.43
N ARG A 121 5.50 2.66 4.33
CA ARG A 121 6.59 1.91 4.96
C ARG A 121 6.67 2.26 6.44
N PHE A 122 6.59 1.25 7.28
CA PHE A 122 6.62 1.40 8.73
C PHE A 122 7.89 2.13 9.19
N PRO A 123 7.79 3.23 9.94
CA PRO A 123 8.96 4.00 10.36
C PRO A 123 9.80 3.30 11.42
N GLY A 124 9.27 2.28 12.08
CA GLY A 124 9.89 1.58 13.22
C GLY A 124 9.51 2.21 14.56
N ARG A 125 9.65 1.44 15.64
CA ARG A 125 9.49 1.89 17.05
C ARG A 125 10.77 2.47 17.64
N GLY A 126 11.84 2.44 16.87
CA GLY A 126 13.17 2.92 17.29
C GLY A 126 14.30 2.32 16.46
N VAL A 127 15.52 2.66 16.82
CA VAL A 127 16.72 2.19 16.12
C VAL A 127 16.85 0.68 16.22
N GLY A 128 16.91 -0.01 15.07
CA GLY A 128 17.09 -1.45 15.00
C GLY A 128 15.80 -2.27 15.02
N ASP A 129 14.63 -1.64 14.92
CA ASP A 129 13.37 -2.37 14.79
C ASP A 129 13.37 -3.19 13.48
N PRO A 130 13.20 -4.53 13.55
CA PRO A 130 13.28 -5.42 12.40
C PRO A 130 12.12 -5.23 11.42
N GLU A 131 11.02 -4.59 11.84
CA GLU A 131 9.85 -4.31 11.01
C GLU A 131 9.99 -3.00 10.23
N THR A 132 10.98 -2.15 10.56
CA THR A 132 11.24 -0.90 9.85
C THR A 132 11.32 -1.15 8.35
N GLY A 133 10.54 -0.36 7.58
CA GLY A 133 10.47 -0.44 6.13
C GLY A 133 9.54 -1.54 5.60
N THR A 134 8.84 -2.29 6.47
CA THR A 134 7.75 -3.17 6.02
C THR A 134 6.51 -2.35 5.65
N ASP A 135 5.73 -2.86 4.69
CA ASP A 135 4.53 -2.15 4.26
C ASP A 135 3.41 -2.33 5.29
N TYR A 136 2.92 -1.23 5.80
CA TYR A 136 1.76 -1.13 6.70
C TYR A 136 0.60 -0.46 5.99
N ILE A 137 -0.61 -0.78 6.44
CA ILE A 137 -1.84 -0.13 5.97
C ILE A 137 -2.64 0.35 7.18
N LYS A 138 -2.99 1.64 7.19
CA LYS A 138 -3.79 2.28 8.24
C LYS A 138 -4.60 3.43 7.65
N ARG A 139 -5.58 3.90 8.41
CA ARG A 139 -6.38 5.08 8.08
C ARG A 139 -5.73 6.34 8.63
N ILE A 140 -5.62 7.36 7.80
CA ILE A 140 -5.14 8.70 8.20
C ILE A 140 -6.23 9.38 9.02
N VAL A 141 -5.94 9.60 10.30
CA VAL A 141 -6.84 10.25 11.26
C VAL A 141 -6.41 11.67 11.54
N GLY A 142 -5.11 11.92 11.72
CA GLY A 142 -4.54 13.25 11.95
C GLY A 142 -3.69 13.72 10.76
N LEU A 143 -3.86 14.98 10.39
CA LEU A 143 -3.09 15.69 9.36
C LEU A 143 -2.02 16.59 10.01
N PRO A 144 -1.00 17.04 9.26
CA PRO A 144 -0.02 17.99 9.79
C PRO A 144 -0.68 19.19 10.48
N GLY A 145 -0.24 19.50 11.71
CA GLY A 145 -0.77 20.57 12.54
C GLY A 145 -1.98 20.21 13.40
N ASP A 146 -2.60 19.02 13.21
CA ASP A 146 -3.69 18.60 14.06
C ASP A 146 -3.21 18.19 15.45
N THR A 147 -4.08 18.37 16.45
CA THR A 147 -4.01 17.72 17.74
C THR A 147 -5.01 16.56 17.76
N VAL A 148 -4.51 15.34 17.89
CA VAL A 148 -5.33 14.12 18.03
C VAL A 148 -5.28 13.69 19.47
N GLU A 149 -6.45 13.57 20.12
CA GLU A 149 -6.58 13.06 21.49
C GLU A 149 -7.39 11.78 21.46
N VAL A 150 -6.91 10.77 22.19
CA VAL A 150 -7.59 9.48 22.34
C VAL A 150 -7.90 9.28 23.81
N THR A 151 -9.17 9.08 24.13
CA THR A 151 -9.68 8.75 25.45
C THR A 151 -10.33 7.37 25.42
N GLU A 152 -10.85 6.90 26.57
CA GLU A 152 -11.57 5.63 26.63
C GLU A 152 -12.80 5.62 25.72
N ASP A 153 -13.49 6.74 25.64
CA ASP A 153 -14.79 6.81 24.98
C ASP A 153 -14.72 7.28 23.52
N HIS A 154 -13.69 8.06 23.14
CA HIS A 154 -13.66 8.71 21.82
C HIS A 154 -12.28 9.22 21.38
N VAL A 155 -12.19 9.50 20.11
CA VAL A 155 -11.13 10.31 19.49
C VAL A 155 -11.61 11.74 19.37
N SER A 156 -10.76 12.72 19.69
CA SER A 156 -11.01 14.13 19.40
C SER A 156 -9.95 14.66 18.44
N ILE A 157 -10.34 15.59 17.57
CA ILE A 157 -9.45 16.25 16.63
C ILE A 157 -9.57 17.76 16.83
N ASN A 158 -8.47 18.39 17.18
CA ASN A 158 -8.41 19.84 17.48
C ASN A 158 -9.41 20.27 18.58
N GLY A 159 -9.63 19.39 19.57
CA GLY A 159 -10.56 19.62 20.67
C GLY A 159 -12.03 19.31 20.34
N GLU A 160 -12.35 18.93 19.10
CA GLU A 160 -13.70 18.55 18.70
C GLU A 160 -13.82 17.01 18.74
N PRO A 161 -14.75 16.45 19.54
CA PRO A 161 -14.95 15.01 19.62
C PRO A 161 -15.52 14.48 18.31
N VAL A 162 -14.99 13.34 17.86
CA VAL A 162 -15.51 12.61 16.71
C VAL A 162 -16.81 11.91 17.12
N ALA A 163 -17.85 12.03 16.30
CA ALA A 163 -19.12 11.39 16.57
C ALA A 163 -19.09 9.90 16.16
N TYR A 164 -19.77 9.09 16.97
CA TYR A 164 -19.91 7.64 16.76
C TYR A 164 -21.37 7.24 16.67
N GLU A 165 -21.69 6.30 15.76
CA GLU A 165 -23.00 5.71 15.59
C GLU A 165 -22.88 4.19 15.66
N ALA A 166 -23.63 3.55 16.54
CA ALA A 166 -23.60 2.09 16.70
C ALA A 166 -24.33 1.40 15.53
N ASP A 167 -23.64 0.49 14.85
CA ASP A 167 -24.18 -0.24 13.68
C ASP A 167 -24.48 -1.72 13.99
N GLY A 168 -24.25 -2.17 15.21
CA GLY A 168 -24.50 -3.53 15.67
C GLY A 168 -23.26 -4.29 16.07
N VAL A 169 -23.22 -5.60 15.79
CA VAL A 169 -22.14 -6.50 16.22
C VAL A 169 -21.55 -7.20 15.01
N PHE A 170 -20.23 -7.28 14.96
CA PHE A 170 -19.52 -7.93 13.87
C PHE A 170 -19.72 -9.46 13.91
N VAL A 171 -20.04 -10.02 12.76
CA VAL A 171 -20.15 -11.46 12.54
C VAL A 171 -19.12 -11.86 11.49
N GLY A 172 -17.98 -12.30 11.94
CA GLY A 172 -16.88 -12.73 11.07
C GLY A 172 -17.07 -14.12 10.49
N THR A 173 -16.46 -14.37 9.35
CA THR A 173 -16.36 -15.70 8.71
C THR A 173 -14.90 -15.93 8.33
N GLY A 174 -14.50 -17.22 8.22
CA GLY A 174 -13.14 -17.58 7.85
C GLY A 174 -12.10 -16.98 8.83
N SER A 175 -11.12 -16.28 8.30
CA SER A 175 -10.07 -15.62 9.09
C SER A 175 -10.56 -14.47 9.97
N ALA A 176 -11.79 -13.98 9.79
CA ALA A 176 -12.36 -12.91 10.61
C ALA A 176 -13.18 -13.43 11.81
N LEU A 177 -13.24 -14.74 12.02
CA LEU A 177 -14.11 -15.37 13.02
C LEU A 177 -13.78 -14.92 14.45
N ASP A 178 -12.48 -14.73 14.74
CA ASP A 178 -11.99 -14.37 16.07
C ASP A 178 -12.40 -12.94 16.50
N ASN A 179 -12.80 -12.11 15.55
CA ASN A 179 -13.33 -10.76 15.81
C ASN A 179 -14.87 -10.74 15.94
N SER A 180 -15.55 -11.89 15.88
CA SER A 180 -17.01 -11.95 16.04
C SER A 180 -17.41 -11.56 17.47
N GLY A 181 -18.46 -10.74 17.59
CA GLY A 181 -18.92 -10.22 18.87
C GLY A 181 -18.38 -8.83 19.22
N THR A 182 -17.45 -8.29 18.43
CA THR A 182 -16.96 -6.91 18.58
C THR A 182 -18.01 -5.92 18.06
N ASP A 183 -18.16 -4.77 18.71
CA ASP A 183 -19.10 -3.75 18.30
C ASP A 183 -18.67 -3.14 16.94
N VAL A 184 -19.63 -2.99 16.05
CA VAL A 184 -19.49 -2.29 14.78
C VAL A 184 -19.98 -0.87 14.99
N VAL A 185 -19.12 0.10 14.70
CA VAL A 185 -19.41 1.52 14.94
C VAL A 185 -19.04 2.31 13.70
N THR A 186 -19.91 3.21 13.26
CA THR A 186 -19.57 4.22 12.26
C THR A 186 -18.94 5.43 12.94
N GLU A 187 -17.69 5.70 12.61
CA GLU A 187 -16.94 6.88 13.05
C GLU A 187 -17.04 7.99 12.00
N HIS A 188 -17.42 9.19 12.47
CA HIS A 188 -17.63 10.37 11.62
C HIS A 188 -16.44 11.33 11.71
N LEU A 189 -15.33 10.99 11.06
CA LEU A 189 -14.21 11.91 10.92
C LEU A 189 -14.62 13.16 10.14
N PRO A 190 -14.02 14.34 10.40
CA PRO A 190 -14.28 15.52 9.61
C PRO A 190 -14.09 15.28 8.11
N GLY A 191 -15.22 15.30 7.35
CA GLY A 191 -15.24 15.11 5.91
C GLY A 191 -15.38 13.66 5.42
N ARG A 192 -15.31 12.64 6.30
CA ARG A 192 -15.50 11.23 5.90
C ARG A 192 -15.97 10.36 7.04
N SER A 193 -16.96 9.53 6.78
CA SER A 193 -17.41 8.48 7.70
C SER A 193 -16.89 7.12 7.26
N HIS A 194 -16.62 6.24 8.22
CA HIS A 194 -16.21 4.86 7.97
C HIS A 194 -16.55 3.99 9.18
N THR A 195 -16.56 2.69 8.96
CA THR A 195 -16.86 1.71 9.99
C THR A 195 -15.58 1.30 10.72
N ILE A 196 -15.67 1.12 12.02
CA ILE A 196 -14.60 0.59 12.88
C ILE A 196 -15.11 -0.61 13.66
N LEU A 197 -14.19 -1.43 14.18
CA LEU A 197 -14.46 -2.39 15.25
C LEU A 197 -13.90 -1.82 16.56
N ASP A 198 -14.75 -1.86 17.58
CA ASP A 198 -14.45 -1.37 18.92
C ASP A 198 -14.89 -2.41 19.94
N LEU A 199 -13.99 -2.85 20.80
CA LEU A 199 -14.26 -3.86 21.82
C LEU A 199 -14.42 -3.17 23.19
N PRO A 200 -15.64 -2.99 23.69
CA PRO A 200 -15.89 -2.30 24.94
C PRO A 200 -15.10 -2.90 26.11
N GLY A 201 -14.41 -2.03 26.84
CA GLY A 201 -13.59 -2.43 27.99
C GLY A 201 -12.24 -3.05 27.64
N SER A 202 -11.84 -2.99 26.37
CA SER A 202 -10.48 -3.33 25.96
C SER A 202 -9.46 -2.34 26.53
N PRO A 203 -8.25 -2.77 26.89
CA PRO A 203 -7.18 -1.85 27.26
C PRO A 203 -6.88 -0.88 26.10
N PHE A 204 -7.01 0.42 26.35
CA PHE A 204 -6.71 1.43 25.36
C PHE A 204 -5.46 2.24 25.76
N MET A 205 -4.85 2.92 24.79
CA MET A 205 -3.71 3.80 25.01
C MET A 205 -4.17 5.26 24.96
N PRO A 206 -4.46 5.90 26.11
CA PRO A 206 -4.85 7.30 26.14
C PRO A 206 -3.65 8.17 25.80
N GLY A 207 -3.91 9.26 25.10
CA GLY A 207 -2.84 10.21 24.79
C GLY A 207 -3.30 11.39 23.98
N SER A 208 -2.40 12.34 23.85
CA SER A 208 -2.59 13.52 23.01
C SER A 208 -1.33 13.73 22.16
N TRP A 209 -1.52 13.84 20.87
CA TRP A 209 -0.44 13.96 19.89
C TRP A 209 -0.66 15.18 19.00
N VAL A 210 0.32 16.08 18.95
CA VAL A 210 0.35 17.16 17.97
C VAL A 210 1.10 16.64 16.75
N VAL A 211 0.42 16.53 15.61
CA VAL A 211 0.98 15.98 14.37
C VAL A 211 1.99 16.96 13.77
N PRO A 212 3.27 16.58 13.64
CA PRO A 212 4.29 17.47 13.07
C PRO A 212 4.04 17.74 11.59
N GLU A 213 4.61 18.84 11.06
CA GLU A 213 4.65 19.12 9.63
C GLU A 213 5.30 17.98 8.85
N GLY A 214 4.68 17.59 7.74
CA GLY A 214 5.13 16.48 6.89
C GLY A 214 4.97 15.09 7.50
N GLN A 215 4.14 14.97 8.53
CA GLN A 215 3.82 13.68 9.17
C GLN A 215 2.30 13.51 9.33
N TYR A 216 1.89 12.26 9.54
CA TYR A 216 0.48 11.89 9.65
C TYR A 216 0.26 10.98 10.86
N PHE A 217 -0.92 11.10 11.50
CA PHE A 217 -1.35 10.19 12.54
C PHE A 217 -2.31 9.18 11.93
N ALA A 218 -1.96 7.91 12.00
CA ALA A 218 -2.68 6.83 11.35
C ALA A 218 -3.17 5.81 12.37
N MET A 219 -4.44 5.37 12.25
CA MET A 219 -5.04 4.36 13.13
C MET A 219 -5.60 3.20 12.31
N GLY A 220 -5.64 2.02 12.93
CA GLY A 220 -6.37 0.88 12.37
C GLY A 220 -7.87 1.01 12.57
N ASP A 221 -8.66 0.45 11.65
CA ASP A 221 -10.11 0.39 11.76
C ASP A 221 -10.55 -0.65 12.80
N ASN A 222 -9.75 -1.68 13.07
CA ASN A 222 -9.91 -2.60 14.20
C ASN A 222 -9.17 -2.01 15.41
N ARG A 223 -9.83 -1.14 16.15
CA ARG A 223 -9.26 -0.24 17.17
C ARG A 223 -8.41 -0.95 18.21
N ASP A 224 -8.87 -2.09 18.69
CA ASP A 224 -8.22 -2.84 19.77
C ASP A 224 -7.18 -3.85 19.26
N HIS A 225 -7.29 -4.25 18.01
CA HIS A 225 -6.37 -5.17 17.37
C HIS A 225 -5.46 -4.48 16.34
N SER A 226 -5.00 -3.26 16.64
CA SER A 226 -4.13 -2.48 15.77
C SER A 226 -2.95 -1.88 16.52
N ALA A 227 -1.73 -2.28 16.13
CA ALA A 227 -0.53 -1.50 16.41
C ALA A 227 -0.46 -0.35 15.40
N ASP A 228 -0.62 0.89 15.88
CA ASP A 228 -0.72 2.07 15.04
C ASP A 228 -0.06 3.31 15.67
N SER A 229 -0.38 4.52 15.23
CA SER A 229 0.26 5.74 15.71
C SER A 229 0.13 5.98 17.21
N ARG A 230 -0.82 5.35 17.86
CA ARG A 230 -0.96 5.37 19.33
C ARG A 230 0.22 4.67 20.03
N ASP A 231 0.81 3.64 19.37
CA ASP A 231 1.92 2.83 19.87
C ASP A 231 3.28 3.38 19.41
N TRP A 232 3.44 3.67 18.11
CA TRP A 232 4.74 3.96 17.50
C TRP A 232 4.91 5.41 16.99
N GLY A 233 3.87 6.27 17.06
CA GLY A 233 3.96 7.67 16.66
C GLY A 233 3.54 7.95 15.21
N PHE A 234 4.25 8.83 14.52
CA PHE A 234 3.80 9.42 13.27
C PHE A 234 4.35 8.72 12.03
N VAL A 235 3.61 8.80 10.92
CA VAL A 235 4.03 8.37 9.58
C VAL A 235 4.66 9.54 8.86
N PRO A 236 5.96 9.54 8.57
CA PRO A 236 6.58 10.56 7.73
C PRO A 236 6.02 10.52 6.30
N GLU A 237 5.88 11.67 5.66
CA GLU A 237 5.40 11.77 4.28
C GLU A 237 6.26 10.96 3.30
N GLU A 238 7.57 10.91 3.53
CA GLU A 238 8.51 10.15 2.70
C GLU A 238 8.28 8.63 2.74
N ASN A 239 7.60 8.14 3.79
CA ASN A 239 7.26 6.72 3.95
C ASN A 239 5.99 6.32 3.19
N LEU A 240 5.18 7.29 2.74
CA LEU A 240 3.94 6.99 2.02
C LEU A 240 4.23 6.26 0.71
N VAL A 241 3.44 5.20 0.45
CA VAL A 241 3.45 4.43 -0.78
C VAL A 241 2.29 4.83 -1.69
N GLY A 242 1.08 4.95 -1.15
CA GLY A 242 -0.09 5.38 -1.89
C GLY A 242 -1.40 5.14 -1.15
N ARG A 243 -2.51 5.51 -1.78
CA ARG A 243 -3.87 5.36 -1.26
C ARG A 243 -4.50 4.04 -1.74
N ALA A 244 -5.04 3.26 -0.82
CA ALA A 244 -5.85 2.09 -1.14
C ALA A 244 -7.15 2.52 -1.82
N MET A 245 -7.52 1.87 -2.94
CA MET A 245 -8.69 2.28 -3.75
C MET A 245 -9.78 1.24 -3.77
N ILE A 246 -9.43 0.00 -4.09
CA ILE A 246 -10.39 -1.04 -4.42
C ILE A 246 -9.84 -2.41 -4.03
N ILE A 247 -10.74 -3.31 -3.63
CA ILE A 247 -10.47 -4.73 -3.48
C ILE A 247 -10.70 -5.39 -4.85
N TRP A 248 -9.64 -5.92 -5.47
CA TRP A 248 -9.75 -6.52 -6.79
C TRP A 248 -9.79 -8.05 -6.75
N LEU A 249 -9.41 -8.65 -5.61
CA LEU A 249 -9.51 -10.08 -5.35
C LEU A 249 -9.58 -10.30 -3.83
N ASN A 250 -10.28 -11.35 -3.40
CA ASN A 250 -10.15 -11.89 -2.05
C ASN A 250 -10.00 -13.39 -2.13
N CYS A 251 -9.00 -13.91 -1.45
CA CYS A 251 -8.85 -15.34 -1.28
C CYS A 251 -8.20 -15.68 0.05
N GLU A 252 -8.69 -16.71 0.70
CA GLU A 252 -8.17 -17.20 1.96
C GLU A 252 -7.07 -18.26 1.76
N GLY A 253 -6.22 -18.40 2.78
CA GLY A 253 -5.09 -19.30 2.77
C GLY A 253 -3.88 -18.84 1.96
N TRP A 254 -2.79 -19.58 2.10
CA TRP A 254 -1.60 -19.37 1.30
C TRP A 254 -1.84 -19.87 -0.13
N ALA A 255 -1.60 -19.06 -1.11
CA ALA A 255 -1.88 -19.38 -2.53
C ALA A 255 -3.37 -19.63 -2.86
N CYS A 256 -4.31 -19.00 -2.13
CA CYS A 256 -5.76 -19.11 -2.39
C CYS A 256 -6.33 -20.52 -2.28
N THR A 257 -5.80 -21.33 -1.37
CA THR A 257 -6.22 -22.74 -1.22
C THR A 257 -7.58 -22.90 -0.54
N ASP A 258 -8.02 -21.93 0.26
CA ASP A 258 -9.19 -22.05 1.13
C ASP A 258 -10.44 -21.38 0.54
N GLY A 259 -10.35 -20.93 -0.72
CA GLY A 259 -11.47 -20.41 -1.49
C GLY A 259 -11.40 -18.91 -1.82
N PHE A 260 -12.36 -18.46 -2.62
CA PHE A 260 -12.49 -17.08 -3.07
C PHE A 260 -13.77 -16.47 -2.53
N ASN A 261 -13.69 -15.24 -2.03
CA ASN A 261 -14.87 -14.45 -1.68
C ASN A 261 -15.16 -13.41 -2.76
N TYR A 262 -16.02 -13.78 -3.70
CA TYR A 262 -16.35 -12.93 -4.84
C TYR A 262 -17.15 -11.67 -4.46
N SER A 263 -17.84 -11.67 -3.30
CA SER A 263 -18.65 -10.53 -2.85
C SER A 263 -17.81 -9.30 -2.50
N ARG A 264 -16.51 -9.50 -2.24
CA ARG A 264 -15.59 -8.41 -1.92
C ARG A 264 -14.98 -7.74 -3.13
N ILE A 265 -15.02 -8.42 -4.29
CA ILE A 265 -14.40 -7.92 -5.53
C ILE A 265 -15.17 -6.70 -6.03
N GLY A 266 -14.45 -5.61 -6.28
CA GLY A 266 -15.03 -4.34 -6.73
C GLY A 266 -15.42 -3.38 -5.60
N ASN A 267 -15.32 -3.79 -4.33
CA ASN A 267 -15.60 -2.90 -3.22
C ASN A 267 -14.56 -1.79 -3.15
N THR A 268 -15.02 -0.55 -3.15
CA THR A 268 -14.17 0.62 -2.97
C THR A 268 -13.76 0.78 -1.52
N ILE A 269 -12.54 1.22 -1.30
CA ILE A 269 -11.97 1.46 0.04
C ILE A 269 -12.14 2.96 0.33
N ASN A 270 -13.02 3.24 1.29
CA ASN A 270 -13.38 4.60 1.68
C ASN A 270 -12.77 4.96 3.03
#